data_373aced03f7da65712bc4100007ece77
#
_entry.id   373aced03f7da65712bc4100007ece77
#
_cell.length_a   1.000
_cell.length_b   1.000
_cell.length_c   1.000
_cell.angle_alpha   90.00
_cell.angle_beta   90.00
_cell.angle_gamma   90.00
#
_symmetry.space_group_name_H-M   'P 1'
#
loop_
_entity.id
_entity.type
_entity.pdbx_description
1 polymer ?
#
loop_
_entity_poly.entity_id
_entity_poly.type
_entity_poly.pdbx_seq_one_letter_code
_entity_poly.pdbx_strand_id
1 'polypeptide(L)'
;MAKISDKEPAFDTPNLAQVVEQLPVEEIDRLPFGAIKLDRLGAVMFISQRERELSGRGDRPAIGMAFFTDIAPCMDNPRFKGRIDAALAAGTLDAEFTHVGDFADRDRELSVRAQSASDGSVWLFLRRLVP
;
A
#
# COMPACT_ATOMS: atom_id res chain seq x y z
N MET A 1 -26.78 8.20 -8.60
CA MET A 1 -26.46 7.86 -7.98
C MET A 1 -25.59 8.32 -7.32
N ALA A 2 -25.61 9.07 -6.94
CA ALA A 2 -24.82 9.67 -6.17
C ALA A 2 -23.99 8.85 -5.53
N LYS A 3 -24.16 7.87 -5.71
CA LYS A 3 -23.45 7.14 -5.08
C LYS A 3 -22.16 7.01 -5.47
N ILE A 4 -21.71 7.62 -6.43
CA ILE A 4 -20.38 7.53 -6.81
C ILE A 4 -19.47 7.91 -5.73
N SER A 5 -19.68 9.02 -5.11
CA SER A 5 -18.78 9.43 -4.06
C SER A 5 -18.91 8.48 -2.90
N ASP A 6 -20.06 7.88 -2.76
CA ASP A 6 -20.23 6.96 -1.68
C ASP A 6 -19.44 5.71 -1.93
N LYS A 7 -18.98 5.50 -3.15
CA LYS A 7 -18.26 4.33 -3.43
C LYS A 7 -16.80 4.50 -3.29
N GLU A 8 -16.33 5.70 -3.09
CA GLU A 8 -14.92 5.90 -2.89
C GLU A 8 -14.55 5.30 -1.55
N PRO A 9 -13.65 4.33 -1.51
CA PRO A 9 -13.33 3.69 -0.24
C PRO A 9 -12.47 4.59 0.62
N ALA A 10 -12.66 4.46 1.93
CA ALA A 10 -11.82 5.14 2.90
C ALA A 10 -10.71 4.20 3.32
N PHE A 11 -9.66 4.75 3.90
CA PHE A 11 -8.53 3.94 4.36
C PHE A 11 -8.98 2.85 5.34
N ASP A 12 -10.03 3.12 6.12
CA ASP A 12 -10.51 2.18 7.13
C ASP A 12 -11.60 1.22 6.63
N THR A 13 -11.90 1.25 5.34
CA THR A 13 -12.93 0.39 4.79
C THR A 13 -12.59 -1.08 5.03
N PRO A 14 -13.52 -1.88 5.55
CA PRO A 14 -13.28 -3.31 5.67
C PRO A 14 -13.04 -3.93 4.30
N ASN A 15 -12.15 -4.89 4.21
CA ASN A 15 -11.83 -5.55 2.96
C ASN A 15 -11.42 -4.57 1.87
N LEU A 16 -10.61 -3.59 2.25
CA LEU A 16 -10.22 -2.52 1.35
C LEU A 16 -9.59 -3.06 0.06
N ALA A 17 -8.76 -4.10 0.15
CA ALA A 17 -8.13 -4.67 -1.03
C ALA A 17 -9.17 -5.14 -2.04
N GLN A 18 -10.23 -5.81 -1.58
CA GLN A 18 -11.27 -6.30 -2.48
C GLN A 18 -12.03 -5.15 -3.13
N VAL A 19 -12.27 -4.09 -2.39
CA VAL A 19 -12.96 -2.93 -2.94
C VAL A 19 -12.09 -2.24 -3.98
N VAL A 20 -10.81 -2.06 -3.68
CA VAL A 20 -9.89 -1.37 -4.59
C VAL A 20 -9.72 -2.16 -5.89
N GLU A 21 -9.71 -3.50 -5.81
CA GLU A 21 -9.56 -4.32 -7.00
C GLU A 21 -10.72 -4.16 -7.99
N GLN A 22 -11.85 -3.64 -7.53
CA GLN A 22 -12.99 -3.41 -8.41
C GLN A 22 -12.94 -2.05 -9.10
N LEU A 23 -11.98 -1.21 -8.73
CA LEU A 23 -11.90 0.14 -9.28
C LEU A 23 -11.02 0.19 -10.53
N PRO A 24 -11.34 1.05 -11.49
CA PRO A 24 -10.41 1.29 -12.59
C PRO A 24 -9.16 2.01 -12.06
N VAL A 25 -8.05 1.85 -12.77
CA VAL A 25 -6.77 2.42 -12.34
C VAL A 25 -6.88 3.91 -12.09
N GLU A 26 -7.63 4.63 -12.91
CA GLU A 26 -7.77 6.08 -12.74
C GLU A 26 -8.34 6.44 -11.38
N GLU A 27 -9.24 5.62 -10.86
CA GLU A 27 -9.83 5.90 -9.57
C GLU A 27 -8.89 5.50 -8.43
N ILE A 28 -8.13 4.42 -8.61
CA ILE A 28 -7.13 4.05 -7.62
C ILE A 28 -6.08 5.15 -7.51
N ASP A 29 -5.69 5.72 -8.64
CA ASP A 29 -4.71 6.79 -8.68
C ASP A 29 -5.17 8.04 -7.93
N ARG A 30 -6.47 8.24 -7.80
CA ARG A 30 -7.02 9.42 -7.15
C ARG A 30 -7.44 9.23 -5.71
N LEU A 31 -7.27 8.03 -5.15
CA LEU A 31 -7.61 7.81 -3.74
C LEU A 31 -6.79 8.75 -2.87
N PRO A 32 -7.35 9.19 -1.74
CA PRO A 32 -6.63 10.13 -0.87
C PRO A 32 -5.46 9.52 -0.11
N PHE A 33 -5.25 8.23 -0.25
CA PHE A 33 -4.11 7.53 0.35
C PHE A 33 -3.37 6.79 -0.76
N GLY A 34 -2.14 6.37 -0.46
CA GLY A 34 -1.34 5.65 -1.44
C GLY A 34 -1.72 4.19 -1.52
N ALA A 35 -1.51 3.59 -2.68
CA ALA A 35 -1.75 2.17 -2.91
C ALA A 35 -0.59 1.56 -3.69
N ILE A 36 -0.06 0.46 -3.17
CA ILE A 36 1.02 -0.29 -3.82
C ILE A 36 0.61 -1.75 -3.82
N LYS A 37 0.80 -2.43 -4.94
CA LYS A 37 0.54 -3.86 -5.02
C LYS A 37 1.84 -4.59 -5.26
N LEU A 38 2.10 -5.62 -4.45
CA LEU A 38 3.32 -6.41 -4.55
C LEU A 38 2.98 -7.84 -4.94
N ASP A 39 3.85 -8.48 -5.72
CA ASP A 39 3.69 -9.90 -5.99
C ASP A 39 4.20 -10.69 -4.78
N ARG A 40 4.17 -12.01 -4.88
CA ARG A 40 4.55 -12.87 -3.75
C ARG A 40 6.01 -12.75 -3.38
N LEU A 41 6.83 -12.28 -4.27
CA LEU A 41 8.26 -12.12 -4.02
C LEU A 41 8.61 -10.72 -3.56
N GLY A 42 7.61 -9.84 -3.47
CA GLY A 42 7.83 -8.49 -3.01
C GLY A 42 8.15 -7.49 -4.12
N ALA A 43 8.01 -7.88 -5.38
CA ALA A 43 8.23 -6.95 -6.48
C ALA A 43 6.98 -6.10 -6.70
N VAL A 44 7.16 -4.83 -7.00
CA VAL A 44 6.05 -3.90 -7.19
C VAL A 44 5.35 -4.22 -8.50
N MET A 45 4.06 -4.50 -8.42
CA MET A 45 3.21 -4.72 -9.58
C MET A 45 2.47 -3.46 -9.96
N PHE A 46 2.18 -2.60 -8.99
CA PHE A 46 1.42 -1.38 -9.22
C PHE A 46 1.74 -0.37 -8.11
N ILE A 47 1.78 0.90 -8.47
CA ILE A 47 1.93 1.98 -7.50
C ILE A 47 1.02 3.11 -7.99
N SER A 48 0.16 3.62 -7.11
CA SER A 48 -0.78 4.65 -7.52
C SER A 48 -0.07 5.98 -7.73
N GLN A 49 -0.66 6.83 -8.54
CA GLN A 49 -0.12 8.16 -8.78
C GLN A 49 -0.07 8.95 -7.48
N ARG A 50 -1.09 8.80 -6.62
CA ARG A 50 -1.09 9.48 -5.34
C ARG A 50 0.10 9.04 -4.47
N GLU A 51 0.42 7.76 -4.49
CA GLU A 51 1.57 7.29 -3.72
C GLU A 51 2.88 7.87 -4.27
N ARG A 52 3.01 7.97 -5.57
CA ARG A 52 4.20 8.58 -6.15
C ARG A 52 4.34 10.03 -5.70
N GLU A 53 3.23 10.75 -5.63
CA GLU A 53 3.25 12.15 -5.21
C GLU A 53 3.55 12.28 -3.72
N LEU A 54 2.85 11.51 -2.89
CA LEU A 54 2.97 11.64 -1.44
C LEU A 54 4.32 11.16 -0.93
N SER A 55 4.89 10.15 -1.56
CA SER A 55 6.17 9.60 -1.13
C SER A 55 7.35 10.41 -1.66
N GLY A 56 7.11 11.29 -2.60
CA GLY A 56 8.20 12.04 -3.23
C GLY A 56 8.91 11.25 -4.31
N ARG A 57 8.44 10.03 -4.64
CA ARG A 57 9.12 9.23 -5.64
C ARG A 57 8.93 9.78 -7.05
N GLY A 58 7.77 10.38 -7.31
CA GLY A 58 7.51 10.97 -8.62
C GLY A 58 7.59 9.94 -9.73
N ASP A 59 8.26 10.28 -10.81
CA ASP A 59 8.34 9.42 -11.98
C ASP A 59 9.46 8.39 -11.93
N ARG A 60 10.18 8.30 -10.82
CA ARG A 60 11.25 7.31 -10.73
C ARG A 60 10.69 5.90 -10.85
N PRO A 61 11.46 4.96 -11.43
CA PRO A 61 10.95 3.60 -11.63
C PRO A 61 10.55 2.94 -10.31
N ALA A 62 9.52 2.14 -10.37
CA ALA A 62 9.05 1.38 -9.21
C ALA A 62 8.59 -0.01 -9.63
N ILE A 63 7.88 -0.11 -10.75
CA ILE A 63 7.34 -1.39 -11.21
C ILE A 63 8.46 -2.38 -11.44
N GLY A 64 8.33 -3.57 -10.88
CA GLY A 64 9.32 -4.62 -11.00
C GLY A 64 10.44 -4.54 -9.97
N MET A 65 10.52 -3.45 -9.21
CA MET A 65 11.56 -3.32 -8.19
C MET A 65 11.14 -4.04 -6.91
N ALA A 66 12.13 -4.52 -6.16
CA ALA A 66 11.88 -5.19 -4.90
C ALA A 66 11.53 -4.14 -3.84
N PHE A 67 10.33 -4.18 -3.32
CA PHE A 67 9.85 -3.14 -2.42
C PHE A 67 10.73 -3.02 -1.17
N PHE A 68 10.99 -4.17 -0.51
CA PHE A 68 11.68 -4.14 0.78
C PHE A 68 13.19 -3.94 0.69
N THR A 69 13.79 -4.06 -0.47
CA THR A 69 15.23 -3.84 -0.61
C THR A 69 15.54 -2.56 -1.38
N ASP A 70 14.74 -2.25 -2.40
CA ASP A 70 15.04 -1.15 -3.30
C ASP A 70 14.28 0.12 -3.00
N ILE A 71 13.10 0.00 -2.42
CA ILE A 71 12.23 1.16 -2.22
C ILE A 71 12.10 1.53 -0.75
N ALA A 72 11.82 0.56 0.10
CA ALA A 72 11.58 0.81 1.52
C ALA A 72 12.37 -0.14 2.41
N PRO A 73 13.70 -0.07 2.38
CA PRO A 73 14.51 -0.98 3.20
C PRO A 73 14.26 -0.82 4.70
N CYS A 74 13.75 0.33 5.13
CA CYS A 74 13.41 0.52 6.52
C CYS A 74 12.26 -0.37 6.98
N MET A 75 11.48 -0.91 6.07
CA MET A 75 10.39 -1.82 6.38
C MET A 75 10.79 -3.29 6.27
N ASP A 76 12.06 -3.57 5.93
CA ASP A 76 12.54 -4.93 5.81
C ASP A 76 13.01 -5.41 7.18
N ASN A 77 12.06 -5.77 8.02
CA ASN A 77 12.34 -6.18 9.39
C ASN A 77 11.24 -7.14 9.86
N PRO A 78 11.47 -7.87 10.99
CA PRO A 78 10.49 -8.85 11.45
C PRO A 78 9.14 -8.24 11.83
N ARG A 79 9.11 -6.98 12.24
CA ARG A 79 7.87 -6.35 12.69
C ARG A 79 6.96 -6.00 11.52
N PHE A 80 7.51 -5.81 10.34
CA PHE A 80 6.75 -5.42 9.17
C PHE A 80 6.75 -6.53 8.13
N LYS A 81 7.87 -6.74 7.45
CA LYS A 81 7.94 -7.77 6.42
C LYS A 81 7.72 -9.16 6.98
N GLY A 82 8.26 -9.44 8.17
CA GLY A 82 8.09 -10.74 8.78
C GLY A 82 6.64 -11.06 9.08
N ARG A 83 5.86 -10.08 9.53
CA ARG A 83 4.44 -10.30 9.79
C ARG A 83 3.67 -10.54 8.50
N ILE A 84 4.04 -9.82 7.44
CA ILE A 84 3.41 -10.02 6.13
C ILE A 84 3.69 -11.43 5.62
N ASP A 85 4.96 -11.85 5.68
CA ASP A 85 5.35 -13.16 5.19
C ASP A 85 4.66 -14.27 5.98
N ALA A 86 4.58 -14.12 7.30
CA ALA A 86 3.95 -15.13 8.15
C ALA A 86 2.45 -15.23 7.86
N ALA A 87 1.79 -14.11 7.66
CA ALA A 87 0.37 -14.12 7.39
C ALA A 87 0.06 -14.71 6.01
N LEU A 88 0.90 -14.42 5.02
CA LEU A 88 0.73 -15.01 3.70
C LEU A 88 0.93 -16.51 3.74
N ALA A 89 1.89 -16.98 4.53
CA ALA A 89 2.11 -18.42 4.70
C ALA A 89 0.90 -19.08 5.35
N ALA A 90 0.21 -18.36 6.22
CA ALA A 90 -1.00 -18.87 6.87
C ALA A 90 -2.24 -18.75 5.97
N GLY A 91 -2.13 -18.08 4.85
CA GLY A 91 -3.21 -18.03 3.85
C GLY A 91 -3.97 -16.73 3.76
N THR A 92 -3.91 -15.87 4.76
CA THR A 92 -4.67 -14.62 4.75
C THR A 92 -3.90 -13.52 5.46
N LEU A 93 -3.86 -12.37 4.86
CA LEU A 93 -3.20 -11.20 5.44
C LEU A 93 -4.19 -10.06 5.58
N ASP A 94 -4.30 -9.52 6.79
CA ASP A 94 -5.05 -8.30 7.05
C ASP A 94 -4.43 -7.69 8.31
N ALA A 95 -3.52 -6.75 8.12
CA ALA A 95 -2.77 -6.17 9.23
C ALA A 95 -2.64 -4.68 9.04
N GLU A 96 -2.52 -3.96 10.15
CA GLU A 96 -2.30 -2.53 10.13
C GLU A 96 -1.09 -2.21 10.98
N PHE A 97 -0.25 -1.30 10.49
CA PHE A 97 0.98 -0.93 11.16
C PHE A 97 1.09 0.59 11.23
N THR A 98 1.80 1.08 12.24
CA THR A 98 2.23 2.46 12.26
C THR A 98 3.74 2.46 12.07
N HIS A 99 4.23 3.32 11.20
CA HIS A 99 5.64 3.41 10.88
C HIS A 99 6.05 4.88 10.88
N VAL A 100 7.19 5.19 11.49
CA VAL A 100 7.72 6.55 11.48
C VAL A 100 8.84 6.61 10.45
N GLY A 101 8.70 7.51 9.50
CA GLY A 101 9.67 7.67 8.43
C GLY A 101 9.01 7.56 7.06
N ASP A 102 9.26 8.51 6.22
CA ASP A 102 8.75 8.54 4.87
C ASP A 102 9.92 8.89 3.96
N PHE A 103 9.77 8.69 2.67
CA PHE A 103 10.87 8.93 1.74
C PHE A 103 11.29 10.40 1.76
N ALA A 104 10.35 11.31 1.92
CA ALA A 104 10.65 12.73 1.90
C ALA A 104 10.76 13.35 3.29
N ASP A 105 10.33 12.67 4.35
CA ASP A 105 10.29 13.24 5.68
C ASP A 105 10.48 12.13 6.71
N ARG A 106 11.64 12.10 7.34
CA ARG A 106 11.96 11.01 8.26
C ARG A 106 11.14 11.04 9.55
N ASP A 107 10.48 12.14 9.84
CA ASP A 107 9.68 12.26 11.05
C ASP A 107 8.19 12.05 10.79
N ARG A 108 7.80 11.86 9.54
CA ARG A 108 6.39 11.71 9.23
C ARG A 108 5.90 10.33 9.62
N GLU A 109 4.73 10.29 10.25
CA GLU A 109 4.10 9.03 10.61
C GLU A 109 3.28 8.49 9.47
N LEU A 110 3.37 7.20 9.26
CA LEU A 110 2.56 6.50 8.26
C LEU A 110 1.70 5.47 8.95
N SER A 111 0.45 5.37 8.52
CA SER A 111 -0.36 4.20 8.82
C SER A 111 -0.37 3.34 7.57
N VAL A 112 -0.05 2.07 7.71
CA VAL A 112 0.03 1.14 6.58
C VAL A 112 -0.91 -0.02 6.83
N ARG A 113 -1.80 -0.30 5.88
CA ARG A 113 -2.62 -1.50 5.92
C ARG A 113 -2.08 -2.45 4.87
N ALA A 114 -1.85 -3.70 5.27
CA ALA A 114 -1.40 -4.74 4.35
C ALA A 114 -2.49 -5.78 4.27
N GLN A 115 -2.99 -6.05 3.07
CA GLN A 115 -4.05 -7.03 2.87
C GLN A 115 -3.72 -7.91 1.68
N SER A 116 -4.05 -9.20 1.79
CA SER A 116 -3.87 -10.10 0.68
C SER A 116 -4.86 -9.77 -0.43
N ALA A 117 -4.41 -9.87 -1.67
CA ALA A 117 -5.24 -9.68 -2.85
C ALA A 117 -5.88 -11.00 -3.22
N SER A 118 -6.88 -10.95 -4.09
CA SER A 118 -7.58 -12.14 -4.53
C SER A 118 -6.69 -13.10 -5.32
N ASP A 119 -5.64 -12.57 -5.95
CA ASP A 119 -4.72 -13.37 -6.77
C ASP A 119 -3.49 -13.84 -6.01
N GLY A 120 -3.46 -13.65 -4.70
CA GLY A 120 -2.32 -14.08 -3.88
C GLY A 120 -1.22 -13.04 -3.75
N SER A 121 -1.37 -11.90 -4.37
CA SER A 121 -0.43 -10.79 -4.18
C SER A 121 -0.84 -10.00 -2.94
N VAL A 122 -0.15 -8.90 -2.65
CA VAL A 122 -0.37 -8.10 -1.45
C VAL A 122 -0.61 -6.66 -1.82
N TRP A 123 -1.64 -6.07 -1.22
CA TRP A 123 -1.86 -4.64 -1.30
C TRP A 123 -1.30 -3.97 -0.05
N LEU A 124 -0.60 -2.85 -0.24
CA LEU A 124 -0.20 -1.96 0.83
C LEU A 124 -0.91 -0.64 0.61
N PHE A 125 -1.64 -0.17 1.63
CA PHE A 125 -2.31 1.13 1.58
C PHE A 125 -1.63 2.01 2.62
N LEU A 126 -1.21 3.21 2.21
CA LEU A 126 -0.40 4.07 3.04
C LEU A 126 -1.09 5.41 3.24
N ARG A 127 -1.34 5.75 4.50
CA ARG A 127 -1.92 7.04 4.85
C ARG A 127 -0.90 7.82 5.66
N ARG A 128 -0.58 9.02 5.20
CA ARG A 128 0.35 9.89 5.91
C ARG A 128 -0.41 10.81 6.81
N LEU A 129 0.07 10.91 8.06
CA LEU A 129 -0.53 11.83 8.98
C LEU A 129 0.03 13.20 8.70
N VAL A 130 -0.84 14.16 8.51
CA VAL A 130 -0.41 15.49 8.17
C VAL A 130 -0.06 16.23 9.43
N PRO A 131 1.07 16.93 9.48
CA PRO A 131 1.46 17.69 10.64
C PRO A 131 0.47 18.81 10.92
#